data_055990321cd2a8c4197e354c486d9ecd
#
_entry.id   055990321cd2a8c4197e354c486d9ecd
#
_cell.length_a   1.000
_cell.length_b   1.000
_cell.length_c   1.000
_cell.angle_alpha   90.00
_cell.angle_beta   90.00
_cell.angle_gamma   90.00
#
_symmetry.space_group_name_H-M   'P 1'
#
loop_
_entity.id
_entity.type
_entity.pdbx_description
1 polymer ?
#
loop_
_entity_poly.entity_id
_entity_poly.type
_entity_poly.pdbx_seq_one_letter_code
_entity_poly.pdbx_strand_id
1 'polypeptide(L)'
;ESLRKPLGYIPLTIAIYLIAVYLPLSGIAELFATNLIKAMIAFTIFTALANSVTPIFQAFTSSTVLTESMTKWLERAAKVIIWVVGIGIIFDIFGIQIGPLVAGLGLFSVAVALGAQDFFKNLISGLLIIGENRFQPGDRIEVPGHLHGIVEDIGFRSTLIRMFDTAPMLVPNKDLSDVSVINHGNMIYRRISWAVNLTYSTTQEQLLSICNEITAYIASNEQFIENPNQESFARTEELGSSSIDLRVLC
;
A
#
# COMPACT_ATOMS: atom_id res chain seq x y z
N GLU A 1 -8.87 -4.18 34.51
CA GLU A 1 -8.45 -2.89 35.14
C GLU A 1 -8.94 -1.67 34.34
N SER A 2 -8.93 -1.68 33.02
CA SER A 2 -9.35 -0.56 32.16
C SER A 2 -10.81 -0.12 32.34
N LEU A 3 -11.70 -1.04 32.68
CA LEU A 3 -13.13 -0.78 32.92
C LEU A 3 -13.46 -0.39 34.36
N ARG A 4 -12.53 -0.53 35.32
CA ARG A 4 -12.77 -0.23 36.73
C ARG A 4 -13.11 1.25 36.99
N LYS A 5 -12.44 2.17 36.29
CA LYS A 5 -12.71 3.61 36.39
C LYS A 5 -14.09 3.99 35.83
N PRO A 6 -14.51 3.59 34.62
CA PRO A 6 -15.85 3.85 34.09
C PRO A 6 -16.96 3.27 34.96
N LEU A 7 -16.79 2.05 35.47
CA LEU A 7 -17.76 1.42 36.37
C LEU A 7 -17.94 2.20 37.67
N GLY A 8 -16.94 2.93 38.13
CA GLY A 8 -17.03 3.80 39.30
C GLY A 8 -18.00 5.00 39.16
N TYR A 9 -18.32 5.41 37.92
CA TYR A 9 -19.29 6.49 37.67
C TYR A 9 -20.75 6.01 37.67
N ILE A 10 -21.01 4.73 37.52
CA ILE A 10 -22.36 4.15 37.52
C ILE A 10 -23.09 4.40 38.84
N PRO A 11 -22.53 4.12 40.02
CA PRO A 11 -23.20 4.41 41.30
C PRO A 11 -23.54 5.91 41.46
N LEU A 12 -22.65 6.80 41.00
CA LEU A 12 -22.89 8.25 41.04
C LEU A 12 -24.06 8.64 40.11
N THR A 13 -24.12 8.07 38.90
CA THR A 13 -25.23 8.32 37.96
C THR A 13 -26.56 7.83 38.53
N ILE A 14 -26.56 6.65 39.17
CA ILE A 14 -27.74 6.09 39.84
C ILE A 14 -28.17 6.95 41.02
N ALA A 15 -27.22 7.44 41.83
CA ALA A 15 -27.55 8.32 42.95
C ALA A 15 -28.22 9.62 42.48
N ILE A 16 -27.69 10.27 41.43
CA ILE A 16 -28.27 11.48 40.85
C ILE A 16 -29.66 11.19 40.26
N TYR A 17 -29.83 10.05 39.59
CA TYR A 17 -31.14 9.62 39.09
C TYR A 17 -32.16 9.43 40.20
N LEU A 18 -31.81 8.77 41.29
CA LEU A 18 -32.70 8.58 42.43
C LEU A 18 -33.06 9.92 43.07
N ILE A 19 -32.10 10.84 43.26
CA ILE A 19 -32.37 12.19 43.78
C ILE A 19 -33.36 12.91 42.84
N ALA A 20 -33.18 12.88 41.53
CA ALA A 20 -34.06 13.52 40.56
C ALA A 20 -35.49 12.96 40.58
N VAL A 21 -35.65 11.65 40.86
CA VAL A 21 -36.97 10.97 40.92
C VAL A 21 -37.69 11.28 42.24
N TYR A 22 -36.97 11.36 43.37
CA TYR A 22 -37.58 11.57 44.69
C TYR A 22 -37.80 13.07 45.03
N LEU A 23 -37.06 13.99 44.41
CA LEU A 23 -37.35 15.41 44.56
C LEU A 23 -38.45 15.81 43.57
N PRO A 24 -39.47 16.56 44.03
CA PRO A 24 -40.51 17.10 43.17
C PRO A 24 -39.96 18.28 42.34
N LEU A 25 -39.04 17.97 41.40
CA LEU A 25 -38.48 18.97 40.50
C LEU A 25 -39.51 19.31 39.44
N SER A 26 -39.64 20.59 39.13
CA SER A 26 -40.55 21.08 38.10
C SER A 26 -39.89 22.11 37.18
N GLY A 27 -40.29 22.13 35.92
CA GLY A 27 -39.83 23.11 34.93
C GLY A 27 -38.36 23.00 34.57
N ILE A 28 -37.62 24.10 34.68
CA ILE A 28 -36.19 24.16 34.28
C ILE A 28 -35.31 23.22 35.09
N ALA A 29 -35.62 23.01 36.37
CA ALA A 29 -34.85 22.14 37.27
C ALA A 29 -34.98 20.65 36.86
N GLU A 30 -36.17 20.22 36.46
CA GLU A 30 -36.42 18.87 35.95
C GLU A 30 -35.67 18.63 34.63
N LEU A 31 -35.75 19.60 33.70
CA LEU A 31 -35.03 19.52 32.44
C LEU A 31 -33.51 19.44 32.64
N PHE A 32 -32.96 20.26 33.51
CA PHE A 32 -31.54 20.25 33.85
C PHE A 32 -31.10 18.93 34.49
N ALA A 33 -31.86 18.40 35.43
CA ALA A 33 -31.57 17.11 36.08
C ALA A 33 -31.60 15.97 35.07
N THR A 34 -32.57 15.93 34.16
CA THR A 34 -32.69 14.94 33.10
C THR A 34 -31.50 15.01 32.12
N ASN A 35 -31.11 16.22 31.72
CA ASN A 35 -29.98 16.39 30.81
C ASN A 35 -28.65 16.04 31.49
N LEU A 36 -28.51 16.33 32.80
CA LEU A 36 -27.35 15.94 33.57
C LEU A 36 -27.20 14.40 33.63
N ILE A 37 -28.29 13.67 33.87
CA ILE A 37 -28.29 12.20 33.88
C ILE A 37 -27.88 11.66 32.52
N LYS A 38 -28.47 12.16 31.42
CA LYS A 38 -28.12 11.77 30.05
C LYS A 38 -26.63 12.04 29.76
N ALA A 39 -26.13 13.22 30.15
CA ALA A 39 -24.73 13.60 29.98
C ALA A 39 -23.77 12.69 30.78
N MET A 40 -24.13 12.31 32.01
CA MET A 40 -23.35 11.36 32.80
C MET A 40 -23.33 9.97 32.23
N ILE A 41 -24.44 9.50 31.68
CA ILE A 41 -24.51 8.21 30.96
C ILE A 41 -23.58 8.27 29.72
N ALA A 42 -23.69 9.32 28.91
CA ALA A 42 -22.84 9.54 27.76
C ALA A 42 -21.34 9.58 28.16
N PHE A 43 -21.01 10.37 29.19
CA PHE A 43 -19.63 10.45 29.71
C PHE A 43 -19.10 9.10 30.17
N THR A 44 -19.91 8.31 30.86
CA THR A 44 -19.52 6.95 31.30
C THR A 44 -19.25 6.04 30.12
N ILE A 45 -20.10 6.07 29.07
CA ILE A 45 -19.93 5.27 27.86
C ILE A 45 -18.65 5.68 27.12
N PHE A 46 -18.45 6.98 26.88
CA PHE A 46 -17.26 7.46 26.16
C PHE A 46 -15.97 7.22 26.94
N THR A 47 -16.00 7.33 28.28
CA THR A 47 -14.87 6.96 29.13
C THR A 47 -14.56 5.46 29.04
N ALA A 48 -15.59 4.60 29.02
CA ALA A 48 -15.41 3.17 28.84
C ALA A 48 -14.81 2.84 27.46
N LEU A 49 -15.32 3.46 26.39
CA LEU A 49 -14.77 3.32 25.04
C LEU A 49 -13.32 3.79 24.97
N ALA A 50 -13.00 4.97 25.48
CA ALA A 50 -11.64 5.50 25.47
C ALA A 50 -10.65 4.62 26.25
N ASN A 51 -11.07 4.06 27.38
CA ASN A 51 -10.24 3.15 28.16
C ASN A 51 -10.09 1.76 27.52
N SER A 52 -11.06 1.34 26.70
CA SER A 52 -10.99 0.08 25.95
C SER A 52 -10.00 0.13 24.77
N VAL A 53 -9.64 1.32 24.31
CA VAL A 53 -8.63 1.51 23.24
C VAL A 53 -7.27 0.95 23.66
N THR A 54 -6.81 1.23 24.88
CA THR A 54 -5.49 0.79 25.37
C THR A 54 -5.27 -0.71 25.27
N PRO A 55 -6.12 -1.59 25.83
CA PRO A 55 -5.90 -3.03 25.75
C PRO A 55 -5.99 -3.57 24.30
N ILE A 56 -6.83 -2.96 23.45
CA ILE A 56 -6.92 -3.33 22.04
C ILE A 56 -5.58 -3.06 21.35
N PHE A 57 -5.03 -1.85 21.48
CA PHE A 57 -3.75 -1.51 20.86
C PHE A 57 -2.57 -2.27 21.46
N GLN A 58 -2.59 -2.60 22.75
CA GLN A 58 -1.57 -3.45 23.37
C GLN A 58 -1.55 -4.87 22.80
N ALA A 59 -2.71 -5.43 22.47
CA ALA A 59 -2.79 -6.73 21.80
C ALA A 59 -2.13 -6.72 20.41
N PHE A 60 -2.18 -5.59 19.69
CA PHE A 60 -1.51 -5.43 18.39
C PHE A 60 0.00 -5.17 18.51
N THR A 61 0.48 -4.62 19.63
CA THR A 61 1.93 -4.35 19.83
C THR A 61 2.74 -5.64 19.97
N SER A 62 2.11 -6.75 20.32
CA SER A 62 2.76 -8.07 20.36
C SER A 62 3.02 -8.66 18.96
N SER A 63 2.43 -8.10 17.91
CA SER A 63 2.71 -8.45 16.52
C SER A 63 3.86 -7.59 15.98
N THR A 64 4.77 -8.20 15.22
CA THR A 64 6.02 -7.60 14.67
C THR A 64 5.81 -6.41 13.71
N VAL A 65 4.57 -6.02 13.45
CA VAL A 65 4.20 -5.05 12.39
C VAL A 65 4.24 -3.60 12.88
N LEU A 66 3.96 -3.32 14.17
CA LEU A 66 3.86 -1.96 14.69
C LEU A 66 4.95 -1.67 15.72
N THR A 67 5.67 -0.57 15.52
CA THR A 67 6.63 -0.08 16.51
C THR A 67 5.87 0.44 17.74
N GLU A 68 6.43 0.29 18.94
CA GLU A 68 5.83 0.77 20.19
C GLU A 68 5.45 2.25 20.12
N SER A 69 6.27 3.07 19.47
CA SER A 69 5.99 4.50 19.28
C SER A 69 4.76 4.74 18.40
N MET A 70 4.61 3.98 17.28
CA MET A 70 3.43 4.07 16.42
C MET A 70 2.15 3.68 17.16
N THR A 71 2.19 2.59 17.92
CA THR A 71 1.05 2.14 18.72
C THR A 71 0.59 3.20 19.70
N LYS A 72 1.52 3.85 20.42
CA LYS A 72 1.21 4.95 21.36
C LYS A 72 0.59 6.16 20.65
N TRP A 73 1.06 6.50 19.45
CA TRP A 73 0.50 7.60 18.66
C TRP A 73 -0.92 7.30 18.18
N LEU A 74 -1.15 6.10 17.64
CA LEU A 74 -2.47 5.66 17.18
C LEU A 74 -3.47 5.54 18.33
N GLU A 75 -3.04 5.03 19.50
CA GLU A 75 -3.86 4.99 20.71
C GLU A 75 -4.31 6.40 21.14
N ARG A 76 -3.39 7.37 21.16
CA ARG A 76 -3.72 8.76 21.50
C ARG A 76 -4.69 9.37 20.49
N ALA A 77 -4.45 9.17 19.19
CA ALA A 77 -5.33 9.68 18.13
C ALA A 77 -6.74 9.09 18.25
N ALA A 78 -6.87 7.79 18.48
CA ALA A 78 -8.16 7.13 18.68
C ALA A 78 -8.89 7.68 19.91
N LYS A 79 -8.20 7.88 21.04
CA LYS A 79 -8.78 8.48 22.25
C LYS A 79 -9.26 9.92 22.01
N VAL A 80 -8.47 10.73 21.28
CA VAL A 80 -8.87 12.10 20.95
C VAL A 80 -10.16 12.12 20.13
N ILE A 81 -10.26 11.25 19.12
CA ILE A 81 -11.48 11.13 18.29
C ILE A 81 -12.69 10.76 19.15
N ILE A 82 -12.56 9.74 20.01
CA ILE A 82 -13.63 9.31 20.92
C ILE A 82 -14.07 10.46 21.82
N TRP A 83 -13.12 11.22 22.39
CA TRP A 83 -13.44 12.35 23.27
C TRP A 83 -14.09 13.51 22.52
N VAL A 84 -13.64 13.84 21.31
CA VAL A 84 -14.25 14.89 20.47
C VAL A 84 -15.72 14.57 20.19
N VAL A 85 -16.02 13.32 19.80
CA VAL A 85 -17.40 12.86 19.60
C VAL A 85 -18.20 12.88 20.89
N GLY A 86 -17.63 12.39 22.00
CA GLY A 86 -18.28 12.35 23.31
C GLY A 86 -18.64 13.73 23.84
N ILE A 87 -17.72 14.69 23.73
CA ILE A 87 -17.96 16.08 24.12
C ILE A 87 -19.06 16.72 23.26
N GLY A 88 -19.04 16.45 21.92
CA GLY A 88 -20.09 16.92 21.02
C GLY A 88 -21.48 16.43 21.46
N ILE A 89 -21.62 15.13 21.75
CA ILE A 89 -22.91 14.56 22.21
C ILE A 89 -23.33 15.16 23.55
N ILE A 90 -22.40 15.40 24.50
CA ILE A 90 -22.70 16.03 25.75
C ILE A 90 -23.21 17.47 25.54
N PHE A 91 -22.61 18.24 24.65
CA PHE A 91 -23.08 19.58 24.30
C PHE A 91 -24.48 19.58 23.70
N ASP A 92 -24.77 18.63 22.79
CA ASP A 92 -26.08 18.45 22.20
C ASP A 92 -27.19 18.16 23.23
N ILE A 93 -26.87 17.32 24.25
CA ILE A 93 -27.78 17.04 25.35
C ILE A 93 -28.17 18.33 26.13
N PHE A 94 -27.25 19.25 26.26
CA PHE A 94 -27.53 20.56 26.91
C PHE A 94 -28.15 21.59 25.95
N GLY A 95 -28.45 21.22 24.73
CA GLY A 95 -29.07 22.09 23.73
C GLY A 95 -28.10 23.07 23.07
N ILE A 96 -26.80 22.87 23.23
CA ILE A 96 -25.78 23.65 22.52
C ILE A 96 -25.74 23.16 21.07
N GLN A 97 -25.93 24.08 20.15
CA GLN A 97 -25.91 23.73 18.71
C GLN A 97 -24.53 23.25 18.27
N ILE A 98 -24.41 21.95 18.00
CA ILE A 98 -23.16 21.33 17.53
C ILE A 98 -22.96 21.44 16.02
N GLY A 99 -23.95 21.94 15.27
CA GLY A 99 -23.88 22.08 13.82
C GLY A 99 -22.63 22.80 13.33
N PRO A 100 -22.27 23.98 13.85
CA PRO A 100 -21.02 24.67 13.48
C PRO A 100 -19.75 23.87 13.82
N LEU A 101 -19.74 23.13 14.92
CA LEU A 101 -18.63 22.27 15.31
C LEU A 101 -18.46 21.11 14.33
N VAL A 102 -19.57 20.44 13.98
CA VAL A 102 -19.56 19.34 13.00
C VAL A 102 -19.14 19.84 11.63
N ALA A 103 -19.62 21.02 11.21
CA ALA A 103 -19.22 21.63 9.94
C ALA A 103 -17.71 21.95 9.93
N GLY A 104 -17.17 22.51 11.01
CA GLY A 104 -15.74 22.79 11.17
C GLY A 104 -14.89 21.52 11.15
N LEU A 105 -15.31 20.45 11.85
CA LEU A 105 -14.66 19.13 11.81
C LEU A 105 -14.74 18.51 10.43
N GLY A 106 -15.85 18.70 9.70
CA GLY A 106 -15.99 18.25 8.31
C GLY A 106 -14.95 18.90 7.40
N LEU A 107 -14.81 20.23 7.47
CA LEU A 107 -13.81 20.96 6.72
C LEU A 107 -12.37 20.55 7.08
N PHE A 108 -12.09 20.38 8.37
CA PHE A 108 -10.80 19.87 8.84
C PHE A 108 -10.52 18.46 8.33
N SER A 109 -11.53 17.58 8.30
CA SER A 109 -11.40 16.23 7.76
C SER A 109 -11.01 16.21 6.28
N VAL A 110 -11.57 17.14 5.49
CA VAL A 110 -11.18 17.31 4.07
C VAL A 110 -9.70 17.72 3.96
N ALA A 111 -9.25 18.67 4.78
CA ALA A 111 -7.84 19.08 4.77
C ALA A 111 -6.90 17.93 5.15
N VAL A 112 -7.27 17.12 6.15
CA VAL A 112 -6.51 15.92 6.55
C VAL A 112 -6.52 14.88 5.42
N ALA A 113 -7.67 14.65 4.77
CA ALA A 113 -7.79 13.70 3.67
C ALA A 113 -6.92 14.10 2.46
N LEU A 114 -6.89 15.39 2.12
CA LEU A 114 -5.99 15.91 1.06
C LEU A 114 -4.51 15.74 1.45
N GLY A 115 -4.15 16.01 2.70
CA GLY A 115 -2.79 15.79 3.19
C GLY A 115 -2.36 14.32 3.22
N ALA A 116 -3.30 13.40 3.40
CA ALA A 116 -3.07 11.95 3.42
C ALA A 116 -3.25 11.28 2.04
N GLN A 117 -3.60 12.03 0.98
CA GLN A 117 -3.95 11.49 -0.33
C GLN A 117 -2.85 10.58 -0.91
N ASP A 118 -1.60 11.01 -0.85
CA ASP A 118 -0.48 10.22 -1.40
C ASP A 118 -0.23 8.93 -0.61
N PHE A 119 -0.49 8.94 0.69
CA PHE A 119 -0.43 7.71 1.49
C PHE A 119 -1.46 6.69 1.02
N PHE A 120 -2.71 7.10 0.84
CA PHE A 120 -3.78 6.21 0.36
C PHE A 120 -3.54 5.74 -1.07
N LYS A 121 -3.04 6.60 -1.96
CA LYS A 121 -2.67 6.18 -3.33
C LYS A 121 -1.63 5.05 -3.29
N ASN A 122 -0.56 5.21 -2.52
CA ASN A 122 0.48 4.18 -2.39
C ASN A 122 -0.06 2.88 -1.80
N LEU A 123 -0.91 2.96 -0.77
CA LEU A 123 -1.53 1.80 -0.16
C LEU A 123 -2.39 1.02 -1.15
N ILE A 124 -3.27 1.72 -1.88
CA ILE A 124 -4.14 1.11 -2.91
C ILE A 124 -3.29 0.53 -4.04
N SER A 125 -2.27 1.26 -4.51
CA SER A 125 -1.35 0.76 -5.55
C SER A 125 -0.62 -0.51 -5.11
N GLY A 126 -0.15 -0.59 -3.86
CA GLY A 126 0.45 -1.81 -3.32
C GLY A 126 -0.52 -3.00 -3.32
N LEU A 127 -1.77 -2.78 -2.90
CA LEU A 127 -2.81 -3.81 -2.96
C LEU A 127 -3.12 -4.26 -4.39
N LEU A 128 -3.15 -3.32 -5.35
CA LEU A 128 -3.39 -3.64 -6.76
C LEU A 128 -2.21 -4.41 -7.37
N ILE A 129 -0.96 -4.05 -7.08
CA ILE A 129 0.23 -4.79 -7.54
C ILE A 129 0.15 -6.24 -7.10
N ILE A 130 -0.19 -6.49 -5.82
CA ILE A 130 -0.34 -7.84 -5.26
C ILE A 130 -1.58 -8.54 -5.84
N GLY A 131 -2.72 -7.85 -5.88
CA GLY A 131 -4.01 -8.43 -6.30
C GLY A 131 -4.06 -8.80 -7.80
N GLU A 132 -3.44 -7.99 -8.65
CA GLU A 132 -3.32 -8.25 -10.09
C GLU A 132 -2.12 -9.16 -10.43
N ASN A 133 -1.31 -9.49 -9.43
CA ASN A 133 -0.11 -10.30 -9.61
C ASN A 133 0.85 -9.76 -10.68
N ARG A 134 1.06 -8.42 -10.71
CA ARG A 134 1.90 -7.77 -11.71
C ARG A 134 3.35 -8.24 -11.63
N PHE A 135 3.86 -8.34 -10.41
CA PHE A 135 5.16 -8.93 -10.07
C PHE A 135 5.15 -9.40 -8.61
N GLN A 136 6.05 -10.30 -8.28
CA GLN A 136 6.20 -10.90 -6.94
C GLN A 136 7.62 -10.69 -6.40
N PRO A 137 7.82 -10.84 -5.08
CA PRO A 137 9.17 -10.95 -4.52
C PRO A 137 9.96 -12.08 -5.21
N GLY A 138 11.17 -11.76 -5.68
CA GLY A 138 12.02 -12.61 -6.48
C GLY A 138 11.99 -12.31 -7.98
N ASP A 139 10.97 -11.61 -8.48
CA ASP A 139 10.89 -11.23 -9.89
C ASP A 139 11.93 -10.17 -10.25
N ARG A 140 12.53 -10.34 -11.42
CA ARG A 140 13.35 -9.33 -12.07
C ARG A 140 12.44 -8.38 -12.84
N ILE A 141 12.42 -7.11 -12.47
CA ILE A 141 11.59 -6.09 -13.13
C ILE A 141 12.46 -4.98 -13.71
N GLU A 142 11.92 -4.35 -14.75
CA GLU A 142 12.52 -3.20 -15.39
C GLU A 142 11.45 -2.13 -15.65
N VAL A 143 11.75 -0.90 -15.26
CA VAL A 143 11.04 0.30 -15.72
C VAL A 143 11.97 1.01 -16.68
N PRO A 144 11.64 1.07 -18.00
CA PRO A 144 12.53 1.61 -19.00
C PRO A 144 13.07 3.00 -18.66
N GLY A 145 14.39 3.15 -18.65
CA GLY A 145 15.07 4.43 -18.36
C GLY A 145 15.12 4.84 -16.88
N HIS A 146 14.54 4.07 -15.95
CA HIS A 146 14.48 4.45 -14.54
C HIS A 146 15.07 3.42 -13.59
N LEU A 147 14.69 2.17 -13.69
CA LEU A 147 15.18 1.12 -12.78
C LEU A 147 15.24 -0.25 -13.45
N HIS A 148 16.18 -1.08 -12.97
CA HIS A 148 16.30 -2.47 -13.35
C HIS A 148 16.84 -3.25 -12.15
N GLY A 149 16.07 -4.20 -11.60
CA GLY A 149 16.46 -4.91 -10.39
C GLY A 149 15.55 -6.08 -10.06
N ILE A 150 15.76 -6.66 -8.89
CA ILE A 150 14.99 -7.78 -8.35
C ILE A 150 14.12 -7.28 -7.21
N VAL A 151 12.83 -7.59 -7.23
CA VAL A 151 11.89 -7.26 -6.16
C VAL A 151 12.24 -8.09 -4.92
N GLU A 152 12.52 -7.44 -3.79
CA GLU A 152 12.77 -8.14 -2.52
C GLU A 152 11.51 -8.22 -1.66
N ASP A 153 10.77 -7.11 -1.56
CA ASP A 153 9.55 -7.04 -0.75
C ASP A 153 8.58 -5.99 -1.28
N ILE A 154 7.29 -6.24 -1.12
CA ILE A 154 6.23 -5.30 -1.48
C ILE A 154 5.54 -4.86 -0.19
N GLY A 155 5.96 -3.68 0.30
CA GLY A 155 5.40 -3.08 1.51
C GLY A 155 4.12 -2.28 1.25
N PHE A 156 3.52 -1.76 2.32
CA PHE A 156 2.27 -0.98 2.26
C PHE A 156 2.37 0.30 1.41
N ARG A 157 3.51 0.97 1.43
CA ARG A 157 3.71 2.26 0.75
C ARG A 157 4.70 2.17 -0.39
N SER A 158 5.69 1.30 -0.28
CA SER A 158 6.82 1.22 -1.21
C SER A 158 7.26 -0.22 -1.39
N THR A 159 7.73 -0.52 -2.58
CA THR A 159 8.37 -1.78 -2.94
C THR A 159 9.88 -1.65 -2.79
N LEU A 160 10.51 -2.62 -2.14
CA LEU A 160 11.96 -2.74 -2.02
C LEU A 160 12.51 -3.52 -3.21
N ILE A 161 13.40 -2.89 -3.97
CA ILE A 161 14.02 -3.46 -5.17
C ILE A 161 15.53 -3.47 -4.97
N ARG A 162 16.17 -4.62 -5.20
CA ARG A 162 17.63 -4.76 -5.20
C ARG A 162 18.14 -4.51 -6.61
N MET A 163 18.90 -3.44 -6.76
CA MET A 163 19.56 -3.13 -8.02
C MET A 163 20.71 -4.11 -8.28
N PHE A 164 21.21 -4.18 -9.52
CA PHE A 164 22.32 -5.10 -9.84
C PHE A 164 23.67 -4.70 -9.24
N ASP A 165 23.83 -3.45 -8.83
CA ASP A 165 24.96 -2.97 -8.03
C ASP A 165 24.81 -3.33 -6.52
N THR A 166 23.79 -4.14 -6.17
CA THR A 166 23.43 -4.55 -4.82
C THR A 166 22.80 -3.45 -3.94
N ALA A 167 22.64 -2.22 -4.44
CA ALA A 167 22.00 -1.16 -3.70
C ALA A 167 20.49 -1.43 -3.52
N PRO A 168 19.94 -1.26 -2.30
CA PRO A 168 18.49 -1.32 -2.09
C PRO A 168 17.85 -0.01 -2.56
N MET A 169 16.81 -0.12 -3.39
CA MET A 169 16.01 1.01 -3.86
C MET A 169 14.58 0.87 -3.36
N LEU A 170 14.09 1.88 -2.64
CA LEU A 170 12.69 1.96 -2.20
C LEU A 170 11.91 2.81 -3.19
N VAL A 171 10.99 2.19 -3.90
CA VAL A 171 10.16 2.86 -4.91
C VAL A 171 8.72 2.95 -4.40
N PRO A 172 8.09 4.15 -4.39
CA PRO A 172 6.69 4.29 -4.02
C PRO A 172 5.79 3.41 -4.90
N ASN A 173 4.85 2.71 -4.29
CA ASN A 173 3.97 1.78 -5.02
C ASN A 173 3.15 2.47 -6.11
N LYS A 174 2.73 3.73 -5.88
CA LYS A 174 2.00 4.51 -6.88
C LYS A 174 2.82 4.69 -8.16
N ASP A 175 4.14 4.92 -8.02
CA ASP A 175 5.01 5.17 -9.17
C ASP A 175 5.17 3.89 -10.00
N LEU A 176 5.24 2.71 -9.37
CA LEU A 176 5.26 1.41 -10.06
C LEU A 176 3.89 1.02 -10.65
N SER A 177 2.80 1.51 -10.06
CA SER A 177 1.45 1.25 -10.56
C SER A 177 1.10 2.10 -11.79
N ASP A 178 1.64 3.31 -11.87
CA ASP A 178 1.30 4.29 -12.90
C ASP A 178 2.19 4.19 -14.16
N VAL A 179 3.29 3.41 -14.11
CA VAL A 179 4.21 3.24 -15.23
C VAL A 179 4.16 1.84 -15.82
N SER A 180 4.68 1.71 -17.05
CA SER A 180 4.87 0.39 -17.67
C SER A 180 6.04 -0.33 -17.01
N VAL A 181 5.78 -1.49 -16.42
CA VAL A 181 6.77 -2.37 -15.81
C VAL A 181 6.93 -3.61 -16.69
N ILE A 182 8.17 -3.92 -17.06
CA ILE A 182 8.52 -5.16 -17.74
C ILE A 182 8.90 -6.19 -16.67
N ASN A 183 8.13 -7.27 -16.58
CA ASN A 183 8.43 -8.37 -15.68
C ASN A 183 9.20 -9.47 -16.42
N HIS A 184 10.52 -9.52 -16.20
CA HIS A 184 11.40 -10.54 -16.75
C HIS A 184 11.30 -11.88 -15.99
N GLY A 185 10.68 -11.90 -14.80
CA GLY A 185 10.44 -13.13 -14.03
C GLY A 185 9.39 -14.04 -14.70
N ASN A 186 8.42 -13.42 -15.40
CA ASN A 186 7.34 -14.13 -16.11
C ASN A 186 7.64 -14.36 -17.59
N MET A 187 8.91 -14.24 -18.01
CA MET A 187 9.30 -14.51 -19.40
C MET A 187 9.14 -16.00 -19.70
N ILE A 188 8.34 -16.31 -20.73
CA ILE A 188 8.15 -17.69 -21.20
C ILE A 188 9.36 -18.16 -22.04
N TYR A 189 9.89 -17.24 -22.86
CA TYR A 189 11.03 -17.49 -23.74
C TYR A 189 12.04 -16.37 -23.62
N ARG A 190 13.33 -16.72 -23.68
CA ARG A 190 14.41 -15.74 -23.70
C ARG A 190 14.90 -15.57 -25.12
N ARG A 191 14.62 -14.41 -25.70
CA ARG A 191 15.12 -14.07 -27.03
C ARG A 191 16.62 -13.78 -26.97
N ILE A 192 17.39 -14.48 -27.82
CA ILE A 192 18.79 -14.23 -28.06
C ILE A 192 18.92 -13.49 -29.38
N SER A 193 19.60 -12.36 -29.40
CA SER A 193 19.88 -11.58 -30.60
C SER A 193 21.36 -11.22 -30.60
N TRP A 194 22.13 -11.85 -31.50
CA TRP A 194 23.55 -11.61 -31.63
C TRP A 194 23.87 -10.97 -32.99
N ALA A 195 24.80 -10.02 -32.98
CA ALA A 195 25.47 -9.52 -34.18
C ALA A 195 26.81 -10.25 -34.34
N VAL A 196 27.00 -10.95 -35.44
CA VAL A 196 28.25 -11.62 -35.79
C VAL A 196 28.89 -10.87 -36.94
N ASN A 197 30.08 -10.32 -36.70
CA ASN A 197 30.78 -9.52 -37.70
C ASN A 197 31.72 -10.38 -38.53
N LEU A 198 31.52 -10.38 -39.83
CA LEU A 198 32.37 -11.09 -40.81
C LEU A 198 33.21 -10.09 -41.59
N THR A 199 34.39 -10.52 -42.02
CA THR A 199 35.29 -9.69 -42.84
C THR A 199 34.75 -9.56 -44.27
N TYR A 200 35.07 -8.49 -44.97
CA TYR A 200 34.70 -8.29 -46.36
C TYR A 200 35.40 -9.25 -47.34
N SER A 201 36.42 -10.02 -46.90
CA SER A 201 37.02 -11.10 -47.64
C SER A 201 36.15 -12.36 -47.73
N THR A 202 35.04 -12.42 -46.95
CA THR A 202 34.09 -13.54 -46.98
C THR A 202 33.33 -13.53 -48.30
N THR A 203 33.40 -14.65 -49.02
CA THR A 203 32.67 -14.80 -50.29
C THR A 203 31.18 -15.01 -50.05
N GLN A 204 30.37 -14.77 -51.07
CA GLN A 204 28.92 -14.99 -51.00
C GLN A 204 28.57 -16.45 -50.63
N GLU A 205 29.32 -17.42 -51.19
CA GLU A 205 29.10 -18.84 -50.90
C GLU A 205 29.39 -19.16 -49.41
N GLN A 206 30.47 -18.62 -48.87
CA GLN A 206 30.80 -18.77 -47.47
C GLN A 206 29.75 -18.13 -46.57
N LEU A 207 29.26 -16.92 -46.90
CA LEU A 207 28.23 -16.23 -46.17
C LEU A 207 26.95 -17.06 -46.09
N LEU A 208 26.48 -17.61 -47.21
CA LEU A 208 25.30 -18.47 -47.27
C LEU A 208 25.51 -19.77 -46.46
N SER A 209 26.72 -20.40 -46.55
CA SER A 209 27.05 -21.59 -45.78
C SER A 209 26.96 -21.31 -44.26
N ILE A 210 27.58 -20.22 -43.81
CA ILE A 210 27.55 -19.80 -42.38
C ILE A 210 26.10 -19.58 -41.90
N CYS A 211 25.28 -18.84 -42.66
CA CYS A 211 23.89 -18.60 -42.31
C CYS A 211 23.10 -19.91 -42.21
N ASN A 212 23.26 -20.80 -43.17
CA ASN A 212 22.55 -22.08 -43.22
C ASN A 212 23.00 -23.02 -42.09
N GLU A 213 24.31 -23.10 -41.82
CA GLU A 213 24.87 -23.92 -40.73
C GLU A 213 24.40 -23.46 -39.37
N ILE A 214 24.40 -22.15 -39.11
CA ILE A 214 23.89 -21.58 -37.85
C ILE A 214 22.40 -21.87 -37.71
N THR A 215 21.61 -21.65 -38.76
CA THR A 215 20.17 -21.90 -38.74
C THR A 215 19.87 -23.38 -38.49
N ALA A 216 20.60 -24.29 -39.17
CA ALA A 216 20.48 -25.73 -38.99
C ALA A 216 20.89 -26.17 -37.56
N TYR A 217 21.95 -25.59 -37.01
CA TYR A 217 22.38 -25.85 -35.64
C TYR A 217 21.31 -25.46 -34.64
N ILE A 218 20.74 -24.26 -34.78
CA ILE A 218 19.66 -23.78 -33.89
C ILE A 218 18.45 -24.73 -33.98
N ALA A 219 18.04 -25.12 -35.18
CA ALA A 219 16.89 -26.00 -35.38
C ALA A 219 17.11 -27.44 -34.85
N SER A 220 18.36 -27.92 -34.83
CA SER A 220 18.69 -29.27 -34.39
C SER A 220 19.00 -29.40 -32.91
N ASN A 221 19.19 -28.29 -32.18
CA ASN A 221 19.65 -28.30 -30.81
C ASN A 221 18.46 -28.06 -29.85
N GLU A 222 18.16 -29.04 -29.01
CA GLU A 222 17.08 -29.01 -28.00
C GLU A 222 17.17 -27.87 -26.98
N GLN A 223 18.32 -27.21 -26.88
CA GLN A 223 18.47 -26.03 -25.98
C GLN A 223 17.79 -24.77 -26.53
N PHE A 224 17.52 -24.74 -27.85
CA PHE A 224 16.76 -23.67 -28.49
C PHE A 224 15.33 -24.14 -28.71
N ILE A 225 14.40 -23.47 -28.02
CA ILE A 225 12.97 -23.80 -28.13
C ILE A 225 12.39 -23.00 -29.30
N GLU A 226 11.76 -23.69 -30.26
CA GLU A 226 11.00 -23.01 -31.30
C GLU A 226 9.81 -22.26 -30.70
N ASN A 227 9.84 -20.95 -30.86
CA ASN A 227 8.65 -20.13 -30.55
C ASN A 227 7.75 -20.15 -31.82
N PRO A 228 6.51 -20.67 -31.72
CA PRO A 228 5.60 -20.73 -32.85
C PRO A 228 5.26 -19.37 -33.46
N ASN A 229 5.51 -18.29 -32.75
CA ASN A 229 5.24 -16.93 -33.21
C ASN A 229 6.49 -16.17 -33.69
N GLN A 230 7.67 -16.79 -33.68
CA GLN A 230 8.91 -16.12 -34.03
C GLN A 230 9.92 -17.09 -34.63
N GLU A 231 10.26 -16.88 -35.90
CA GLU A 231 11.27 -17.70 -36.58
C GLU A 231 12.67 -17.44 -36.04
N SER A 232 13.41 -18.51 -35.80
CA SER A 232 14.86 -18.46 -35.57
C SER A 232 15.58 -18.38 -36.92
N PHE A 233 16.52 -17.46 -37.03
CA PHE A 233 17.25 -17.26 -38.27
C PHE A 233 18.67 -16.73 -38.07
N ALA A 234 19.54 -16.98 -39.03
CA ALA A 234 20.78 -16.26 -39.23
C ALA A 234 20.76 -15.65 -40.65
N ARG A 235 20.88 -14.33 -40.73
CA ARG A 235 20.88 -13.62 -42.01
C ARG A 235 21.75 -12.37 -41.96
N THR A 236 22.21 -11.93 -43.12
CA THR A 236 22.89 -10.64 -43.27
C THR A 236 21.92 -9.50 -42.94
N GLU A 237 22.29 -8.62 -42.05
CA GLU A 237 21.49 -7.47 -41.63
C GLU A 237 21.99 -6.20 -42.31
N GLU A 238 23.30 -5.92 -42.18
CA GLU A 238 23.89 -4.68 -42.65
C GLU A 238 25.29 -4.94 -43.23
N LEU A 239 25.68 -4.10 -44.20
CA LEU A 239 27.05 -3.97 -44.67
C LEU A 239 27.67 -2.78 -43.98
N GLY A 240 28.35 -3.04 -42.85
CA GLY A 240 28.97 -2.01 -42.04
C GLY A 240 30.20 -1.39 -42.70
N SER A 241 30.79 -0.39 -42.06
CA SER A 241 31.99 0.28 -42.58
C SER A 241 33.25 -0.59 -42.63
N SER A 242 33.31 -1.66 -41.82
CA SER A 242 34.46 -2.58 -41.70
C SER A 242 34.09 -4.06 -41.65
N SER A 243 32.82 -4.41 -41.65
CA SER A 243 32.32 -5.78 -41.49
C SER A 243 31.00 -6.01 -42.22
N ILE A 244 30.75 -7.26 -42.59
CA ILE A 244 29.44 -7.76 -42.98
C ILE A 244 28.77 -8.25 -41.68
N ASP A 245 27.67 -7.63 -41.31
CA ASP A 245 27.01 -7.92 -40.02
C ASP A 245 25.88 -8.93 -40.25
N LEU A 246 26.03 -10.10 -39.59
CA LEU A 246 25.01 -11.11 -39.51
C LEU A 246 24.22 -10.94 -38.23
N ARG A 247 22.89 -10.96 -38.34
CA ARG A 247 22.02 -11.10 -37.17
C ARG A 247 21.62 -12.58 -37.01
N VAL A 248 21.90 -13.10 -35.82
CA VAL A 248 21.42 -14.41 -35.38
C VAL A 248 20.31 -14.15 -34.35
N LEU A 249 19.14 -14.69 -34.62
CA LEU A 249 17.97 -14.55 -33.75
C LEU A 249 17.43 -15.95 -33.41
N CYS A 250 17.26 -16.22 -32.11
CA CYS A 250 16.66 -17.46 -31.61
C CYS A 250 16.07 -17.27 -30.21
#